data_764907268583d5814a111b7dafe2e834
#
_entry.id   764907268583d5814a111b7dafe2e834
#
_cell.length_a   1.000
_cell.length_b   1.000
_cell.length_c   1.000
_cell.angle_alpha   90.00
_cell.angle_beta   90.00
_cell.angle_gamma   90.00
#
_symmetry.space_group_name_H-M   'P 1'
#
loop_
_entity.id
_entity.type
_entity.pdbx_description
1 polymer ?
#
loop_
_entity_poly.entity_id
_entity_poly.type
_entity_poly.pdbx_seq_one_letter_code
_entity_poly.pdbx_strand_id
1 'polypeptide(L)'
;DLHCVTRRQRQMCIGDSILFIDEIHRMPKTVEEYLYSAMEDFRIDIMIDQGPNARSVRLNLPKFTLIGATTRIGLLTAPLRSRFTLQSRLDYYDLKTLEGIIQRTCNILVVPFTDEGAIEIAKRARGTPRIANNLINFCRDYAMQKGDGVITQEQANSALELLEIDHRGLDELDKKILRIIADNYKGGPVGLRTLAVAVGEEAHTLEEVHEPFLIQEGYIARTTQGRILSDKGWQVTGISQPDSQV
;
A
#
# COMPACT_ATOMS: atom_id res chain seq x y z
N ASP A 1 -9.91 0.69 -17.11
CA ASP A 1 -10.22 0.77 -18.55
C ASP A 1 -9.61 2.02 -19.19
N LEU A 2 -8.30 1.96 -19.46
CA LEU A 2 -7.57 3.00 -20.20
C LEU A 2 -8.15 3.26 -21.60
N HIS A 3 -8.81 2.29 -22.18
CA HIS A 3 -9.46 2.41 -23.51
C HIS A 3 -10.73 3.28 -23.52
N CYS A 4 -11.41 3.42 -22.38
CA CYS A 4 -12.63 4.25 -22.31
C CYS A 4 -12.30 5.73 -22.19
N VAL A 5 -11.20 6.06 -21.55
CA VAL A 5 -10.72 7.44 -21.35
C VAL A 5 -10.24 8.04 -22.68
N THR A 6 -9.53 7.25 -23.50
CA THR A 6 -8.96 7.73 -24.78
C THR A 6 -10.01 7.99 -25.88
N ARG A 7 -11.15 7.30 -25.91
CA ARG A 7 -12.21 7.56 -26.89
C ARG A 7 -13.07 8.78 -26.60
N ARG A 8 -13.30 9.13 -25.33
CA ARG A 8 -14.02 10.35 -24.94
C ARG A 8 -13.16 11.61 -25.09
N GLN A 9 -11.86 11.53 -24.94
CA GLN A 9 -10.95 12.66 -25.05
C GLN A 9 -10.84 13.22 -26.48
N ARG A 10 -11.13 12.46 -27.52
CA ARG A 10 -11.10 12.96 -28.92
C ARG A 10 -12.21 13.97 -29.24
N GLN A 11 -13.23 14.10 -28.42
CA GLN A 11 -14.36 15.02 -28.64
C GLN A 11 -14.46 16.18 -27.66
N MET A 12 -13.57 16.27 -26.65
CA MET A 12 -13.58 17.36 -25.66
C MET A 12 -12.20 18.02 -25.60
N CYS A 13 -11.72 18.52 -26.71
CA CYS A 13 -10.45 19.25 -26.78
C CYS A 13 -10.61 20.74 -26.50
N ILE A 14 -11.07 21.13 -25.32
CA ILE A 14 -10.83 22.45 -24.74
C ILE A 14 -10.88 22.28 -23.23
N GLY A 15 -9.77 21.81 -22.63
CA GLY A 15 -9.67 21.68 -21.19
C GLY A 15 -8.41 20.89 -20.82
N ASP A 16 -7.79 21.22 -19.71
CA ASP A 16 -6.62 20.56 -19.20
C ASP A 16 -6.91 19.07 -18.97
N SER A 17 -6.28 18.21 -19.74
CA SER A 17 -6.35 16.76 -19.57
C SER A 17 -5.52 16.37 -18.36
N ILE A 18 -5.94 15.34 -17.62
CA ILE A 18 -5.17 14.77 -16.51
C ILE A 18 -4.57 13.44 -16.99
N LEU A 19 -3.26 13.31 -16.86
CA LEU A 19 -2.53 12.06 -17.03
C LEU A 19 -2.13 11.54 -15.64
N PHE A 20 -2.68 10.42 -15.23
CA PHE A 20 -2.30 9.73 -14.00
C PHE A 20 -1.39 8.55 -14.30
N ILE A 21 -0.23 8.48 -13.65
CA ILE A 21 0.72 7.37 -13.73
C ILE A 21 0.90 6.77 -12.35
N ASP A 22 0.41 5.56 -12.18
CA ASP A 22 0.60 4.78 -10.95
C ASP A 22 1.97 4.08 -10.99
N GLU A 23 2.58 3.94 -9.81
CA GLU A 23 3.92 3.37 -9.62
C GLU A 23 4.97 3.94 -10.60
N ILE A 24 4.96 5.26 -10.74
CA ILE A 24 5.78 6.01 -11.71
C ILE A 24 7.29 5.68 -11.62
N HIS A 25 7.77 5.20 -10.45
CA HIS A 25 9.15 4.75 -10.28
C HIS A 25 9.53 3.49 -11.09
N ARG A 26 8.52 2.76 -11.62
CA ARG A 26 8.75 1.59 -12.48
C ARG A 26 8.87 1.94 -13.96
N MET A 27 8.77 3.22 -14.30
CA MET A 27 8.86 3.66 -15.67
C MET A 27 10.28 3.43 -16.25
N PRO A 28 10.42 2.86 -17.45
CA PRO A 28 11.70 2.73 -18.12
C PRO A 28 12.34 4.11 -18.37
N LYS A 29 13.65 4.22 -18.23
CA LYS A 29 14.38 5.49 -18.42
C LYS A 29 14.13 6.15 -19.78
N THR A 30 14.01 5.34 -20.83
CA THR A 30 13.69 5.84 -22.17
C THR A 30 12.33 6.52 -22.24
N VAL A 31 11.35 6.02 -21.52
CA VAL A 31 10.00 6.62 -21.43
C VAL A 31 10.04 7.88 -20.56
N GLU A 32 10.86 7.86 -19.50
CA GLU A 32 11.06 9.01 -18.62
C GLU A 32 11.63 10.23 -19.38
N GLU A 33 12.57 9.99 -20.32
CA GLU A 33 13.13 11.05 -21.18
C GLU A 33 12.07 11.71 -22.07
N TYR A 34 11.16 10.95 -22.66
CA TYR A 34 10.02 11.50 -23.40
C TYR A 34 9.08 12.30 -22.50
N LEU A 35 8.91 11.86 -21.27
CA LEU A 35 8.05 12.55 -20.30
C LEU A 35 8.60 13.92 -19.92
N TYR A 36 9.93 14.11 -19.87
CA TYR A 36 10.52 15.42 -19.60
C TYR A 36 10.08 16.47 -20.63
N SER A 37 10.23 16.16 -21.91
CA SER A 37 9.81 17.07 -22.99
C SER A 37 8.28 17.27 -23.01
N ALA A 38 7.52 16.22 -22.67
CA ALA A 38 6.08 16.31 -22.56
C ALA A 38 5.62 17.23 -21.43
N MET A 39 6.31 17.22 -20.28
CA MET A 39 6.00 18.07 -19.11
C MET A 39 6.40 19.53 -19.32
N GLU A 40 7.54 19.78 -19.99
CA GLU A 40 8.08 21.14 -20.15
C GLU A 40 7.48 21.85 -21.35
N ASP A 41 7.44 21.17 -22.50
CA ASP A 41 7.14 21.78 -23.78
C ASP A 41 5.85 21.29 -24.43
N PHE A 42 5.12 20.37 -23.79
CA PHE A 42 3.94 19.70 -24.35
C PHE A 42 4.20 19.08 -25.72
N ARG A 43 5.37 18.45 -25.90
CA ARG A 43 5.78 17.77 -27.13
C ARG A 43 6.55 16.50 -26.82
N ILE A 44 6.54 15.56 -27.78
CA ILE A 44 7.35 14.36 -27.76
C ILE A 44 8.06 14.26 -29.11
N ASP A 45 9.39 14.10 -29.08
CA ASP A 45 10.20 13.87 -30.27
C ASP A 45 10.49 12.35 -30.35
N ILE A 46 9.84 11.64 -31.27
CA ILE A 46 9.98 10.19 -31.44
C ILE A 46 10.98 9.91 -32.56
N MET A 47 12.01 9.12 -32.26
CA MET A 47 12.94 8.60 -33.27
C MET A 47 12.31 7.41 -33.97
N ILE A 48 12.08 7.47 -35.30
CA ILE A 48 11.43 6.40 -36.07
C ILE A 48 12.45 5.36 -36.55
N ASP A 49 13.69 5.76 -36.86
CA ASP A 49 14.72 4.87 -37.37
C ASP A 49 16.01 4.96 -36.54
N GLN A 50 16.83 3.91 -36.58
CA GLN A 50 18.16 3.86 -36.00
C GLN A 50 19.22 3.93 -37.12
N GLY A 51 20.27 4.74 -36.95
CA GLY A 51 21.40 4.83 -37.87
C GLY A 51 21.50 6.19 -38.57
N PRO A 52 22.33 6.29 -39.64
CA PRO A 52 22.62 7.57 -40.30
C PRO A 52 21.41 8.28 -40.93
N ASN A 53 20.31 7.56 -41.16
CA ASN A 53 19.05 8.08 -41.71
C ASN A 53 17.96 8.25 -40.66
N ALA A 54 18.29 8.27 -39.38
CA ALA A 54 17.34 8.44 -38.32
C ALA A 54 16.51 9.72 -38.49
N ARG A 55 15.19 9.59 -38.49
CA ARG A 55 14.25 10.71 -38.56
C ARG A 55 13.54 10.86 -37.24
N SER A 56 13.46 12.08 -36.74
CA SER A 56 12.62 12.39 -35.60
C SER A 56 11.28 12.94 -36.06
N VAL A 57 10.20 12.43 -35.48
CA VAL A 57 8.86 13.01 -35.66
C VAL A 57 8.45 13.69 -34.38
N ARG A 58 8.14 14.98 -34.49
CA ARG A 58 7.66 15.79 -33.38
C ARG A 58 6.13 15.67 -33.30
N LEU A 59 5.65 15.25 -32.12
CA LEU A 59 4.24 15.23 -31.77
C LEU A 59 3.96 16.33 -30.76
N ASN A 60 3.06 17.24 -31.10
CA ASN A 60 2.56 18.24 -30.15
C ASN A 60 1.45 17.63 -29.31
N LEU A 61 1.51 17.82 -28.00
CA LEU A 61 0.50 17.36 -27.05
C LEU A 61 -0.40 18.53 -26.62
N PRO A 62 -1.68 18.29 -26.34
CA PRO A 62 -2.49 19.26 -25.64
C PRO A 62 -1.90 19.48 -24.24
N LYS A 63 -2.15 20.64 -23.64
CA LYS A 63 -1.78 20.89 -22.24
C LYS A 63 -2.42 19.86 -21.35
N PHE A 64 -1.67 19.34 -20.38
CA PHE A 64 -2.14 18.33 -19.44
C PHE A 64 -1.49 18.55 -18.07
N THR A 65 -2.16 18.06 -17.04
CA THR A 65 -1.62 17.95 -15.69
C THR A 65 -1.17 16.52 -15.45
N LEU A 66 0.10 16.35 -15.07
CA LEU A 66 0.63 15.03 -14.71
C LEU A 66 0.47 14.81 -13.20
N ILE A 67 -0.12 13.68 -12.85
CA ILE A 67 -0.18 13.16 -11.47
C ILE A 67 0.56 11.82 -11.45
N GLY A 68 1.63 11.76 -10.66
CA GLY A 68 2.39 10.53 -10.43
C GLY A 68 2.13 10.00 -9.01
N ALA A 69 1.88 8.69 -8.89
CA ALA A 69 1.84 8.01 -7.60
C ALA A 69 3.04 7.05 -7.48
N THR A 70 3.60 6.94 -6.29
CA THR A 70 4.72 6.03 -6.03
C THR A 70 4.78 5.63 -4.55
N THR A 71 5.08 4.38 -4.29
CA THR A 71 5.44 3.87 -2.95
C THR A 71 6.90 4.16 -2.61
N ARG A 72 7.75 4.47 -3.61
CA ARG A 72 9.22 4.59 -3.49
C ARG A 72 9.74 5.87 -4.13
N ILE A 73 9.50 7.02 -3.50
CA ILE A 73 9.96 8.33 -4.00
C ILE A 73 11.48 8.39 -4.21
N GLY A 74 12.25 7.65 -3.42
CA GLY A 74 13.71 7.57 -3.54
C GLY A 74 14.22 6.91 -4.82
N LEU A 75 13.38 6.14 -5.53
CA LEU A 75 13.72 5.51 -6.81
C LEU A 75 13.46 6.44 -8.01
N LEU A 76 12.73 7.54 -7.82
CA LEU A 76 12.58 8.54 -8.87
C LEU A 76 13.89 9.25 -9.12
N THR A 77 14.23 9.45 -10.40
CA THR A 77 15.41 10.23 -10.77
C THR A 77 15.26 11.68 -10.28
N ALA A 78 16.37 12.32 -9.96
CA ALA A 78 16.36 13.71 -9.53
C ALA A 78 15.72 14.64 -10.57
N PRO A 79 15.98 14.48 -11.88
CA PRO A 79 15.33 15.27 -12.93
C PRO A 79 13.82 15.10 -12.97
N LEU A 80 13.29 13.87 -12.82
CA LEU A 80 11.84 13.65 -12.79
C LEU A 80 11.22 14.27 -11.54
N ARG A 81 11.82 14.02 -10.38
CA ARG A 81 11.31 14.51 -9.11
C ARG A 81 11.26 16.05 -9.05
N SER A 82 12.25 16.77 -9.62
CA SER A 82 12.28 18.24 -9.62
C SER A 82 11.21 18.87 -10.51
N ARG A 83 10.62 18.13 -11.44
CA ARG A 83 9.55 18.61 -12.32
C ARG A 83 8.16 18.55 -11.70
N PHE A 84 8.00 17.81 -10.59
CA PHE A 84 6.76 17.83 -9.81
C PHE A 84 6.76 19.02 -8.85
N THR A 85 5.87 19.98 -9.11
CA THR A 85 5.74 21.21 -8.30
C THR A 85 5.16 20.91 -6.91
N LEU A 86 4.26 19.94 -6.85
CA LEU A 86 3.60 19.52 -5.61
C LEU A 86 3.97 18.08 -5.29
N GLN A 87 4.35 17.85 -4.04
CA GLN A 87 4.61 16.52 -3.52
C GLN A 87 3.82 16.37 -2.22
N SER A 88 2.96 15.37 -2.17
CA SER A 88 2.17 15.04 -0.98
C SER A 88 2.46 13.63 -0.54
N ARG A 89 2.65 13.44 0.75
CA ARG A 89 2.70 12.12 1.37
C ARG A 89 1.30 11.74 1.81
N LEU A 90 0.91 10.51 1.48
CA LEU A 90 -0.32 9.91 1.97
C LEU A 90 0.04 9.00 3.14
N ASP A 91 -0.51 9.29 4.30
CA ASP A 91 -0.36 8.47 5.49
C ASP A 91 -1.55 7.50 5.63
N TYR A 92 -1.44 6.57 6.56
CA TYR A 92 -2.52 5.66 6.89
C TYR A 92 -3.71 6.42 7.49
N TYR A 93 -4.90 5.92 7.25
CA TYR A 93 -6.12 6.48 7.81
C TYR A 93 -6.25 6.16 9.30
N ASP A 94 -6.75 7.12 10.07
CA ASP A 94 -7.16 6.88 11.44
C ASP A 94 -8.41 5.98 11.51
N LEU A 95 -8.65 5.43 12.69
CA LEU A 95 -9.75 4.49 12.92
C LEU A 95 -11.12 5.09 12.53
N LYS A 96 -11.37 6.35 12.90
CA LYS A 96 -12.66 7.01 12.67
C LYS A 96 -12.90 7.26 11.18
N THR A 97 -11.88 7.72 10.47
CA THR A 97 -11.96 7.94 9.02
C THR A 97 -12.17 6.61 8.29
N LEU A 98 -11.47 5.55 8.73
CA LEU A 98 -11.60 4.23 8.14
C LEU A 98 -12.98 3.60 8.39
N GLU A 99 -13.54 3.80 9.57
CA GLU A 99 -14.94 3.43 9.89
C GLU A 99 -15.91 4.09 8.91
N GLY A 100 -15.80 5.40 8.68
CA GLY A 100 -16.63 6.11 7.71
C GLY A 100 -16.48 5.57 6.26
N ILE A 101 -15.27 5.15 5.87
CA ILE A 101 -15.02 4.51 4.57
C ILE A 101 -15.74 3.15 4.51
N ILE A 102 -15.69 2.35 5.58
CA ILE A 102 -16.35 1.04 5.68
C ILE A 102 -17.86 1.20 5.57
N GLN A 103 -18.46 2.10 6.37
CA GLN A 103 -19.89 2.40 6.33
C GLN A 103 -20.33 2.82 4.92
N ARG A 104 -19.58 3.72 4.29
CA ARG A 104 -19.84 4.13 2.90
C ARG A 104 -19.78 2.95 1.93
N THR A 105 -18.76 2.09 2.06
CA THR A 105 -18.60 0.93 1.18
C THR A 105 -19.73 -0.07 1.37
N CYS A 106 -20.12 -0.38 2.60
CA CYS A 106 -21.26 -1.24 2.91
C CYS A 106 -22.56 -0.70 2.30
N ASN A 107 -22.79 0.61 2.41
CA ASN A 107 -23.97 1.25 1.80
C ASN A 107 -23.95 1.15 0.26
N ILE A 108 -22.81 1.34 -0.39
CA ILE A 108 -22.67 1.20 -1.86
C ILE A 108 -22.90 -0.24 -2.30
N LEU A 109 -22.41 -1.22 -1.53
CA LEU A 109 -22.58 -2.63 -1.80
C LEU A 109 -23.92 -3.19 -1.36
N VAL A 110 -24.76 -2.36 -0.71
CA VAL A 110 -26.07 -2.75 -0.13
C VAL A 110 -25.90 -3.93 0.85
N VAL A 111 -24.86 -3.88 1.66
CA VAL A 111 -24.57 -4.88 2.70
C VAL A 111 -25.07 -4.36 4.04
N PRO A 112 -25.99 -5.05 4.71
CA PRO A 112 -26.42 -4.66 6.06
C PRO A 112 -25.27 -4.81 7.07
N PHE A 113 -25.12 -3.84 7.96
CA PHE A 113 -24.07 -3.84 8.99
C PHE A 113 -24.54 -3.11 10.25
N THR A 114 -23.85 -3.36 11.37
CA THR A 114 -23.93 -2.53 12.58
C THR A 114 -22.69 -1.66 12.72
N ASP A 115 -22.79 -0.57 13.46
CA ASP A 115 -21.65 0.33 13.70
C ASP A 115 -20.50 -0.41 14.41
N GLU A 116 -20.83 -1.32 15.35
CA GLU A 116 -19.83 -2.14 16.05
C GLU A 116 -19.12 -3.11 15.08
N GLY A 117 -19.84 -3.67 14.11
CA GLY A 117 -19.27 -4.50 13.05
C GLY A 117 -18.32 -3.71 12.16
N ALA A 118 -18.68 -2.50 11.78
CA ALA A 118 -17.82 -1.59 11.01
C ALA A 118 -16.54 -1.22 11.78
N ILE A 119 -16.66 -0.89 13.07
CA ILE A 119 -15.53 -0.58 13.96
C ILE A 119 -14.59 -1.78 14.07
N GLU A 120 -15.13 -3.00 14.16
CA GLU A 120 -14.32 -4.20 14.31
C GLU A 120 -13.49 -4.49 13.06
N ILE A 121 -14.06 -4.27 11.87
CA ILE A 121 -13.32 -4.34 10.61
C ILE A 121 -12.26 -3.22 10.54
N ALA A 122 -12.61 -1.99 10.93
CA ALA A 122 -11.70 -0.85 10.89
C ALA A 122 -10.44 -1.07 11.73
N LYS A 123 -10.58 -1.64 12.95
CA LYS A 123 -9.45 -1.97 13.83
C LYS A 123 -8.44 -2.91 13.16
N ARG A 124 -8.92 -3.84 12.33
CA ARG A 124 -8.08 -4.85 11.67
C ARG A 124 -7.64 -4.49 10.26
N ALA A 125 -8.12 -3.37 9.73
CA ALA A 125 -7.81 -2.93 8.37
C ALA A 125 -6.48 -2.15 8.24
N ARG A 126 -5.69 -2.05 9.29
CA ARG A 126 -4.33 -1.49 9.29
C ARG A 126 -4.24 -0.08 8.68
N GLY A 127 -5.25 0.76 8.91
CA GLY A 127 -5.28 2.11 8.34
C GLY A 127 -5.43 2.17 6.80
N THR A 128 -5.74 1.04 6.14
CA THR A 128 -5.71 0.93 4.67
C THR A 128 -7.11 0.64 4.11
N PRO A 129 -7.70 1.54 3.29
CA PRO A 129 -9.03 1.32 2.69
C PRO A 129 -9.11 0.07 1.81
N ARG A 130 -8.02 -0.29 1.11
CA ARG A 130 -7.97 -1.52 0.29
C ARG A 130 -8.16 -2.76 1.15
N ILE A 131 -7.45 -2.83 2.29
CA ILE A 131 -7.60 -3.95 3.23
C ILE A 131 -9.01 -3.94 3.82
N ALA A 132 -9.52 -2.79 4.25
CA ALA A 132 -10.89 -2.66 4.75
C ALA A 132 -11.91 -3.22 3.77
N ASN A 133 -11.82 -2.85 2.49
CA ASN A 133 -12.75 -3.33 1.46
C ASN A 133 -12.66 -4.85 1.25
N ASN A 134 -11.46 -5.43 1.32
CA ASN A 134 -11.29 -6.89 1.25
C ASN A 134 -11.94 -7.59 2.46
N LEU A 135 -11.73 -7.03 3.66
CA LEU A 135 -12.34 -7.57 4.88
C LEU A 135 -13.86 -7.45 4.88
N ILE A 136 -14.43 -6.34 4.36
CA ILE A 136 -15.89 -6.19 4.19
C ILE A 136 -16.44 -7.31 3.32
N ASN A 137 -15.83 -7.58 2.16
CA ASN A 137 -16.30 -8.63 1.26
C ASN A 137 -16.28 -9.99 1.96
N PHE A 138 -15.21 -10.31 2.68
CA PHE A 138 -15.11 -11.56 3.42
C PHE A 138 -16.13 -11.67 4.55
N CYS A 139 -16.29 -10.61 5.37
CA CYS A 139 -17.29 -10.57 6.44
C CYS A 139 -18.73 -10.67 5.91
N ARG A 140 -19.01 -10.04 4.76
CA ARG A 140 -20.31 -10.17 4.09
C ARG A 140 -20.59 -11.62 3.70
N ASP A 141 -19.63 -12.25 3.02
CA ASP A 141 -19.80 -13.62 2.54
C ASP A 141 -19.96 -14.59 3.73
N TYR A 142 -19.22 -14.36 4.81
CA TYR A 142 -19.35 -15.12 6.05
C TYR A 142 -20.73 -14.91 6.69
N ALA A 143 -21.21 -13.67 6.84
CA ALA A 143 -22.50 -13.34 7.41
C ALA A 143 -23.66 -13.93 6.60
N MET A 144 -23.54 -13.97 5.27
CA MET A 144 -24.52 -14.62 4.40
C MET A 144 -24.58 -16.15 4.58
N GLN A 145 -23.44 -16.79 4.87
CA GLN A 145 -23.38 -18.24 5.02
C GLN A 145 -23.71 -18.74 6.43
N LYS A 146 -23.34 -17.98 7.45
CA LYS A 146 -23.39 -18.40 8.86
C LYS A 146 -24.37 -17.58 9.71
N GLY A 147 -24.93 -16.52 9.19
CA GLY A 147 -25.83 -15.62 9.89
C GLY A 147 -27.04 -15.24 9.04
N ASP A 148 -27.58 -14.07 9.33
CA ASP A 148 -28.74 -13.44 8.67
C ASP A 148 -28.34 -12.46 7.56
N GLY A 149 -27.05 -12.43 7.18
CA GLY A 149 -26.51 -11.53 6.17
C GLY A 149 -26.16 -10.14 6.69
N VAL A 150 -26.23 -9.90 8.01
CA VAL A 150 -25.85 -8.64 8.64
C VAL A 150 -24.43 -8.75 9.22
N ILE A 151 -23.57 -7.80 8.90
CA ILE A 151 -22.23 -7.72 9.51
C ILE A 151 -22.36 -7.11 10.91
N THR A 152 -22.59 -7.94 11.90
CA THR A 152 -22.56 -7.55 13.32
C THR A 152 -21.12 -7.65 13.84
N GLN A 153 -20.86 -7.14 15.05
CA GLN A 153 -19.56 -7.32 15.72
C GLN A 153 -19.17 -8.80 15.84
N GLU A 154 -20.12 -9.65 16.22
CA GLU A 154 -19.89 -11.08 16.38
C GLU A 154 -19.54 -11.73 15.04
N GLN A 155 -20.31 -11.42 13.97
CA GLN A 155 -20.05 -11.96 12.63
C GLN A 155 -18.70 -11.47 12.09
N ALA A 156 -18.37 -10.18 12.29
CA ALA A 156 -17.07 -9.65 11.90
C ALA A 156 -15.92 -10.33 12.65
N ASN A 157 -16.04 -10.50 13.98
CA ASN A 157 -15.02 -11.19 14.77
C ASN A 157 -14.80 -12.62 14.30
N SER A 158 -15.88 -13.40 14.18
CA SER A 158 -15.79 -14.79 13.75
C SER A 158 -15.22 -14.94 12.34
N ALA A 159 -15.59 -14.03 11.42
CA ALA A 159 -15.03 -14.01 10.08
C ALA A 159 -13.52 -13.70 10.08
N LEU A 160 -13.10 -12.71 10.86
CA LEU A 160 -11.69 -12.28 10.92
C LEU A 160 -10.80 -13.27 11.66
N GLU A 161 -11.34 -14.03 12.60
CA GLU A 161 -10.66 -15.17 13.23
C GLU A 161 -10.37 -16.29 12.23
N LEU A 162 -11.26 -16.56 11.28
CA LEU A 162 -11.00 -17.52 10.19
C LEU A 162 -9.86 -17.07 9.26
N LEU A 163 -9.61 -15.76 9.15
CA LEU A 163 -8.45 -15.20 8.44
C LEU A 163 -7.20 -15.12 9.33
N GLU A 164 -7.28 -15.64 10.57
CA GLU A 164 -6.19 -15.62 11.55
C GLU A 164 -5.71 -14.20 11.92
N ILE A 165 -6.56 -13.19 11.65
CA ILE A 165 -6.30 -11.79 11.99
C ILE A 165 -6.81 -11.52 13.40
N ASP A 166 -5.91 -11.24 14.32
CA ASP A 166 -6.27 -10.98 15.71
C ASP A 166 -6.90 -9.57 15.90
N HIS A 167 -7.36 -9.31 17.12
CA HIS A 167 -7.98 -8.02 17.49
C HIS A 167 -7.05 -6.80 17.33
N ARG A 168 -5.76 -7.00 17.14
CA ARG A 168 -4.74 -5.96 16.90
C ARG A 168 -4.44 -5.79 15.40
N GLY A 169 -5.08 -6.56 14.53
CA GLY A 169 -4.82 -6.56 13.10
C GLY A 169 -3.57 -7.34 12.67
N LEU A 170 -2.98 -8.13 13.57
CA LEU A 170 -1.83 -8.98 13.25
C LEU A 170 -2.33 -10.28 12.61
N ASP A 171 -1.81 -10.60 11.44
CA ASP A 171 -1.98 -11.89 10.80
C ASP A 171 -0.95 -12.92 11.29
N GLU A 172 -1.07 -14.16 10.79
CA GLU A 172 -0.17 -15.24 11.20
C GLU A 172 1.30 -14.93 10.88
N LEU A 173 1.55 -14.31 9.72
CA LEU A 173 2.91 -13.99 9.29
C LEU A 173 3.53 -12.88 10.15
N ASP A 174 2.76 -11.87 10.52
CA ASP A 174 3.20 -10.83 11.45
C ASP A 174 3.60 -11.42 12.80
N LYS A 175 2.74 -12.32 13.35
CA LYS A 175 3.02 -13.01 14.61
C LYS A 175 4.27 -13.89 14.49
N LYS A 176 4.46 -14.55 13.36
CA LYS A 176 5.66 -15.36 13.06
C LYS A 176 6.90 -14.50 13.01
N ILE A 177 6.85 -13.33 12.33
CA ILE A 177 7.94 -12.37 12.29
C ILE A 177 8.36 -11.96 13.69
N LEU A 178 7.40 -11.51 14.51
CA LEU A 178 7.68 -11.06 15.88
C LEU A 178 8.27 -12.19 16.75
N ARG A 179 7.70 -13.41 16.68
CA ARG A 179 8.22 -14.57 17.41
C ARG A 179 9.64 -14.94 17.00
N ILE A 180 9.93 -14.95 15.71
CA ILE A 180 11.28 -15.28 15.21
C ILE A 180 12.31 -14.24 15.70
N ILE A 181 11.96 -12.94 15.70
CA ILE A 181 12.87 -11.92 16.23
C ILE A 181 13.08 -12.13 17.74
N ALA A 182 12.04 -12.49 18.50
CA ALA A 182 12.14 -12.77 19.93
C ALA A 182 13.00 -14.00 20.22
N ASP A 183 12.63 -15.17 19.66
CA ASP A 183 13.22 -16.46 19.98
C ASP A 183 14.62 -16.63 19.41
N ASN A 184 14.76 -16.41 18.09
CA ASN A 184 16.00 -16.73 17.40
C ASN A 184 17.05 -15.63 17.54
N TYR A 185 16.63 -14.38 17.72
CA TYR A 185 17.52 -13.23 17.72
C TYR A 185 17.47 -12.41 19.02
N LYS A 186 16.80 -12.94 20.07
CA LYS A 186 16.74 -12.29 21.41
C LYS A 186 16.25 -10.85 21.35
N GLY A 187 15.29 -10.57 20.47
CA GLY A 187 14.78 -9.22 20.23
C GLY A 187 15.50 -8.40 19.16
N GLY A 188 16.53 -8.94 18.56
CA GLY A 188 17.31 -8.30 17.49
C GLY A 188 18.62 -7.68 17.98
N PRO A 189 19.36 -6.96 17.10
CA PRO A 189 19.00 -6.61 15.73
C PRO A 189 19.15 -7.74 14.73
N VAL A 190 18.22 -7.85 13.77
CA VAL A 190 18.27 -8.84 12.69
C VAL A 190 18.13 -8.17 11.32
N GLY A 191 18.98 -8.54 10.38
CA GLY A 191 18.93 -8.02 9.01
C GLY A 191 17.73 -8.54 8.23
N LEU A 192 17.21 -7.74 7.27
CA LEU A 192 16.03 -8.09 6.48
C LEU A 192 16.13 -9.45 5.80
N ARG A 193 17.24 -9.70 5.09
CA ARG A 193 17.44 -10.96 4.36
C ARG A 193 17.50 -12.19 5.28
N THR A 194 18.15 -12.03 6.43
CA THR A 194 18.24 -13.09 7.43
C THR A 194 16.87 -13.40 8.01
N LEU A 195 16.10 -12.34 8.34
CA LEU A 195 14.74 -12.47 8.82
C LEU A 195 13.82 -13.14 7.78
N ALA A 196 13.91 -12.73 6.51
CA ALA A 196 13.14 -13.27 5.41
C ALA A 196 13.37 -14.79 5.24
N VAL A 197 14.62 -15.23 5.27
CA VAL A 197 14.97 -16.66 5.23
C VAL A 197 14.40 -17.40 6.44
N ALA A 198 14.52 -16.84 7.64
CA ALA A 198 14.00 -17.46 8.87
C ALA A 198 12.48 -17.56 8.89
N VAL A 199 11.79 -16.58 8.33
CA VAL A 199 10.32 -16.56 8.19
C VAL A 199 9.85 -17.46 7.04
N GLY A 200 10.67 -17.67 6.02
CA GLY A 200 10.32 -18.43 4.81
C GLY A 200 9.57 -17.57 3.78
N GLU A 201 9.88 -16.28 3.72
CA GLU A 201 9.26 -15.31 2.81
C GLU A 201 10.30 -14.51 2.03
N GLU A 202 9.89 -13.85 0.95
CA GLU A 202 10.74 -12.92 0.23
C GLU A 202 11.01 -11.65 1.03
N ALA A 203 12.26 -11.17 1.00
CA ALA A 203 12.66 -9.96 1.71
C ALA A 203 11.81 -8.73 1.30
N HIS A 204 11.43 -8.66 0.03
CA HIS A 204 10.58 -7.60 -0.52
C HIS A 204 9.16 -7.62 0.08
N THR A 205 8.58 -8.81 0.24
CA THR A 205 7.26 -8.97 0.88
C THR A 205 7.29 -8.49 2.33
N LEU A 206 8.34 -8.86 3.09
CA LEU A 206 8.48 -8.38 4.46
C LEU A 206 8.58 -6.85 4.50
N GLU A 207 9.41 -6.25 3.66
CA GLU A 207 9.70 -4.82 3.66
C GLU A 207 8.50 -3.97 3.20
N GLU A 208 7.70 -4.46 2.25
CA GLU A 208 6.61 -3.66 1.66
C GLU A 208 5.24 -3.94 2.27
N VAL A 209 5.02 -5.14 2.80
CA VAL A 209 3.67 -5.54 3.28
C VAL A 209 3.59 -5.55 4.80
N HIS A 210 4.58 -6.15 5.48
CA HIS A 210 4.51 -6.40 6.92
C HIS A 210 5.21 -5.34 7.76
N GLU A 211 6.44 -4.97 7.41
CA GLU A 211 7.21 -3.98 8.18
C GLU A 211 6.52 -2.63 8.37
N PRO A 212 5.87 -2.03 7.35
CA PRO A 212 5.25 -0.72 7.52
C PRO A 212 4.22 -0.70 8.63
N PHE A 213 3.38 -1.74 8.69
CA PHE A 213 2.38 -1.89 9.73
C PHE A 213 3.02 -2.17 11.11
N LEU A 214 3.97 -3.10 11.18
CA LEU A 214 4.64 -3.45 12.43
C LEU A 214 5.44 -2.28 13.02
N ILE A 215 6.03 -1.44 12.18
CA ILE A 215 6.75 -0.23 12.60
C ILE A 215 5.77 0.84 13.05
N GLN A 216 4.71 1.09 12.28
CA GLN A 216 3.70 2.09 12.59
C GLN A 216 3.01 1.81 13.92
N GLU A 217 2.65 0.56 14.16
CA GLU A 217 2.06 0.12 15.41
C GLU A 217 3.07 0.04 16.56
N GLY A 218 4.35 0.22 16.25
CA GLY A 218 5.41 0.22 17.24
C GLY A 218 5.74 -1.16 17.81
N TYR A 219 5.53 -2.24 17.04
CA TYR A 219 5.96 -3.58 17.44
C TYR A 219 7.44 -3.81 17.19
N ILE A 220 7.97 -3.25 16.11
CA ILE A 220 9.38 -3.31 15.75
C ILE A 220 9.92 -1.91 15.47
N ALA A 221 11.25 -1.75 15.60
CA ALA A 221 11.96 -0.57 15.15
C ALA A 221 13.05 -0.95 14.15
N ARG A 222 13.30 -0.08 13.17
CA ARG A 222 14.38 -0.23 12.19
C ARG A 222 15.60 0.56 12.63
N THR A 223 16.72 -0.12 12.80
CA THR A 223 18.01 0.46 13.13
C THR A 223 18.99 0.29 11.98
N THR A 224 20.18 0.91 12.06
CA THR A 224 21.27 0.72 11.08
C THR A 224 21.77 -0.72 11.02
N GLN A 225 21.61 -1.49 12.11
CA GLN A 225 22.03 -2.88 12.21
C GLN A 225 20.95 -3.88 11.83
N GLY A 226 19.67 -3.46 11.81
CA GLY A 226 18.54 -4.33 11.49
C GLY A 226 17.28 -3.98 12.24
N ARG A 227 16.38 -4.97 12.34
CA ARG A 227 15.09 -4.87 13.01
C ARG A 227 15.22 -5.34 14.45
N ILE A 228 14.62 -4.59 15.36
CA ILE A 228 14.58 -4.92 16.78
C ILE A 228 13.13 -4.90 17.26
N LEU A 229 12.81 -5.75 18.21
CA LEU A 229 11.52 -5.70 18.93
C LEU A 229 11.48 -4.49 19.87
N SER A 230 10.31 -3.87 19.93
CA SER A 230 9.99 -2.92 20.99
C SER A 230 9.38 -3.63 22.21
N ASP A 231 9.16 -2.91 23.30
CA ASP A 231 8.44 -3.44 24.46
C ASP A 231 7.04 -3.95 24.07
N LYS A 232 6.33 -3.22 23.20
CA LYS A 232 5.03 -3.63 22.65
C LYS A 232 5.14 -4.91 21.82
N GLY A 233 6.22 -5.05 21.05
CA GLY A 233 6.50 -6.27 20.31
C GLY A 233 6.73 -7.46 21.21
N TRP A 234 7.49 -7.33 22.26
CA TRP A 234 7.68 -8.38 23.26
C TRP A 234 6.37 -8.83 23.92
N GLN A 235 5.53 -7.88 24.33
CA GLN A 235 4.22 -8.18 24.92
C GLN A 235 3.34 -9.05 24.02
N VAL A 236 3.38 -8.81 22.71
CA VAL A 236 2.58 -9.56 21.73
C VAL A 236 3.07 -10.99 21.57
N THR A 237 4.38 -11.22 21.66
CA THR A 237 4.93 -12.58 21.50
C THR A 237 4.61 -13.48 22.69
N GLY A 238 4.31 -12.92 23.85
CA GLY A 238 4.15 -13.65 25.10
C GLY A 238 5.47 -14.22 25.65
N ILE A 239 6.60 -13.87 25.07
CA ILE A 239 7.94 -14.30 25.46
C ILE A 239 8.53 -13.26 26.39
N SER A 240 9.14 -13.70 27.49
CA SER A 240 9.81 -12.77 28.41
C SER A 240 11.03 -12.14 27.73
N GLN A 241 11.12 -10.81 27.84
CA GLN A 241 12.30 -10.10 27.38
C GLN A 241 13.53 -10.58 28.18
N PRO A 242 14.65 -10.93 27.52
CA PRO A 242 15.86 -11.28 28.22
C PRO A 242 16.29 -10.11 29.11
N ASP A 243 16.67 -10.38 30.33
CA ASP A 243 17.21 -9.35 31.23
C ASP A 243 18.33 -8.60 30.50
N SER A 244 18.22 -7.28 30.44
CA SER A 244 19.27 -6.43 29.88
C SER A 244 20.51 -6.63 30.74
N GLN A 245 21.45 -7.44 30.27
CA GLN A 245 22.76 -7.49 30.90
C GLN A 245 23.38 -6.10 30.74
N VAL A 246 23.40 -5.37 31.82
CA VAL A 246 24.14 -4.12 32.00
C VAL A 246 25.63 -4.37 31.89
#